data_3ef69d645455dffa62a0b76abb06f1a1
#
_entry.id   3ef69d645455dffa62a0b76abb06f1a1
#
_cell.length_a   1.000
_cell.length_b   1.000
_cell.length_c   1.000
_cell.angle_alpha   90.00
_cell.angle_beta   90.00
_cell.angle_gamma   90.00
#
_symmetry.space_group_name_H-M   'P 1'
#
loop_
_entity.id
_entity.type
_entity.pdbx_description
1 polymer ?
#
loop_
_entity_poly.entity_id
_entity_poly.type
_entity_poly.pdbx_seq_one_letter_code
_entity_poly.pdbx_strand_id
1 'polypeptide(L)'
;VITLKKLKWDNCFSYGSNNELDLSESTVTQLVGTNGTGKSSIPLILEEVLFNKNSKGIKKADIPNREVNNGYDISLTFDVLDDEYKIDVVRRTNIKVKLYKNGEDISSHTATNTYKTLEQIIGIDFKTFSQIVYQNTNASLQFLTATDTNRKRFLIDLLQLDSYVQYFEVFKELSRTLGGDVSRIQGKIDTLVKWLNDNKLEDTSLLPKLDLPFYSEEDEETLRSLQIEFENISEITKKINQNNLYKKQLDAIDLGLAREFVANASIEDTSDLKTNLGEIRSRGAFENKMMKKYSDLKDSEDQVCPTCSQQIDINFIEKQYEEHELAKQELVERLDYIQSEIDKIERNNEVYSRMKQKIDEWESLFRSIDQKLPTEVPNSNDLQEQIEKIRGRIRDRKSRVEEIIAENEKRERHNTRLSIIQEQQTDFETQLDELSAGIGELEDKLSHVEILKKAFSTNGLLAYKIENLVKDLEELTNEYLAELSDGRFSLEFVVLNDKLNVEIDDNGKTVDILALSAGELARVNTSTLLAIRKLMSSISKSRINVLFLDEVTNVLDELGKERLVELLLREENLNTYIVSHGWTHPLLSKIEVIKEDKISRLDGQS
;
A
#
# COMPACT_ATOMS: atom_id res chain seq x y z
N VAL A 1 -1.88 10.68 20.84
CA VAL A 1 -2.69 9.72 21.60
C VAL A 1 -4.13 9.91 21.17
N ILE A 2 -4.81 8.81 20.86
CA ILE A 2 -6.25 8.77 20.59
C ILE A 2 -6.90 8.13 21.80
N THR A 3 -7.67 8.91 22.53
CA THR A 3 -8.38 8.42 23.71
C THR A 3 -9.86 8.32 23.37
N LEU A 4 -10.33 7.11 23.13
CA LEU A 4 -11.76 6.84 22.98
C LEU A 4 -12.40 7.04 24.35
N LYS A 5 -13.45 7.89 24.43
CA LYS A 5 -14.08 8.26 25.69
C LYS A 5 -15.43 7.54 25.86
N LYS A 6 -16.34 7.80 24.98
CA LYS A 6 -17.73 7.38 25.18
C LYS A 6 -18.34 6.90 23.88
N LEU A 7 -18.78 5.64 23.88
CA LEU A 7 -19.50 5.02 22.78
C LEU A 7 -20.98 4.88 23.17
N LYS A 8 -21.87 5.44 22.35
CA LYS A 8 -23.33 5.31 22.48
C LYS A 8 -23.88 4.68 21.22
N TRP A 9 -24.88 3.82 21.38
CA TRP A 9 -25.54 3.23 20.24
C TRP A 9 -26.98 2.83 20.52
N ASP A 10 -27.77 2.91 19.45
CA ASP A 10 -29.16 2.51 19.42
C ASP A 10 -29.39 1.56 18.24
N ASN A 11 -30.12 0.51 18.50
CA ASN A 11 -30.61 -0.45 17.50
C ASN A 11 -29.52 -1.12 16.63
N CYS A 12 -28.36 -1.36 17.22
CA CYS A 12 -27.25 -2.06 16.55
C CYS A 12 -27.19 -3.53 16.92
N PHE A 13 -27.19 -4.42 15.93
CA PHE A 13 -27.13 -5.87 16.10
C PHE A 13 -28.28 -6.38 16.98
N SER A 14 -27.97 -6.97 18.15
CA SER A 14 -28.99 -7.40 19.12
C SER A 14 -29.39 -6.29 20.09
N TYR A 15 -28.71 -5.16 20.13
CA TYR A 15 -28.96 -4.10 21.07
C TYR A 15 -30.16 -3.24 20.69
N GLY A 16 -30.93 -2.85 21.69
CA GLY A 16 -32.01 -1.87 21.57
C GLY A 16 -31.48 -0.42 21.71
N SER A 17 -32.28 0.43 22.32
CA SER A 17 -31.95 1.85 22.52
C SER A 17 -31.19 2.10 23.84
N ASN A 18 -30.58 3.28 23.92
CA ASN A 18 -29.91 3.82 25.11
C ASN A 18 -28.76 2.98 25.65
N ASN A 19 -27.94 2.42 24.77
CA ASN A 19 -26.72 1.75 25.19
C ASN A 19 -25.57 2.74 25.19
N GLU A 20 -24.77 2.68 26.24
CA GLU A 20 -23.61 3.54 26.45
C GLU A 20 -22.47 2.71 27.03
N LEU A 21 -21.23 2.95 26.61
CA LEU A 21 -20.04 2.36 27.18
C LEU A 21 -18.97 3.45 27.34
N ASP A 22 -18.51 3.61 28.56
CA ASP A 22 -17.36 4.47 28.86
C ASP A 22 -16.07 3.73 28.50
N LEU A 23 -15.29 4.34 27.62
CA LEU A 23 -14.03 3.81 27.12
C LEU A 23 -12.81 4.58 27.67
N SER A 24 -13.03 5.55 28.55
CA SER A 24 -12.00 6.47 29.05
C SER A 24 -11.21 5.89 30.22
N GLU A 25 -11.81 4.97 30.97
CA GLU A 25 -11.18 4.37 32.14
C GLU A 25 -10.10 3.37 31.72
N SER A 26 -8.93 3.45 32.33
CA SER A 26 -7.85 2.49 32.14
C SER A 26 -8.06 1.27 33.04
N THR A 27 -9.01 0.43 32.68
CA THR A 27 -9.42 -0.75 33.48
C THR A 27 -9.45 -2.02 32.63
N VAL A 28 -9.39 -3.16 33.31
CA VAL A 28 -9.67 -4.44 32.66
C VAL A 28 -11.08 -4.88 33.07
N THR A 29 -11.95 -4.92 32.08
CA THR A 29 -13.40 -5.18 32.30
C THR A 29 -13.83 -6.44 31.59
N GLN A 30 -14.55 -7.30 32.29
CA GLN A 30 -15.19 -8.47 31.71
C GLN A 30 -16.58 -8.13 31.19
N LEU A 31 -16.82 -8.44 29.92
CA LEU A 31 -18.15 -8.45 29.34
C LEU A 31 -18.74 -9.86 29.53
N VAL A 32 -19.65 -9.97 30.49
CA VAL A 32 -20.27 -11.24 30.87
C VAL A 32 -21.71 -11.32 30.34
N GLY A 33 -22.20 -12.51 30.16
CA GLY A 33 -23.58 -12.77 29.66
C GLY A 33 -23.64 -14.09 28.90
N THR A 34 -24.84 -14.60 28.70
CA THR A 34 -25.07 -15.85 27.96
C THR A 34 -24.67 -15.73 26.49
N ASN A 35 -24.55 -16.86 25.80
CA ASN A 35 -24.21 -16.87 24.38
C ASN A 35 -25.31 -16.17 23.56
N GLY A 36 -24.90 -15.37 22.61
CA GLY A 36 -25.83 -14.63 21.73
C GLY A 36 -26.44 -13.36 22.36
N THR A 37 -25.93 -12.89 23.51
CA THR A 37 -26.36 -11.60 24.09
C THR A 37 -25.75 -10.37 23.39
N GLY A 38 -24.79 -10.55 22.47
CA GLY A 38 -24.25 -9.43 21.70
C GLY A 38 -22.91 -8.87 22.21
N LYS A 39 -22.24 -9.52 23.15
CA LYS A 39 -20.92 -9.10 23.68
C LYS A 39 -19.92 -8.81 22.57
N SER A 40 -19.75 -9.72 21.64
CA SER A 40 -18.84 -9.62 20.48
C SER A 40 -19.29 -8.62 19.40
N SER A 41 -20.47 -7.99 19.58
CA SER A 41 -20.92 -6.94 18.65
C SER A 41 -20.40 -5.56 19.02
N ILE A 42 -20.00 -5.34 20.27
CA ILE A 42 -19.52 -4.02 20.75
C ILE A 42 -18.30 -3.54 19.95
N PRO A 43 -17.21 -4.32 19.77
CA PRO A 43 -16.09 -3.90 18.94
C PRO A 43 -16.50 -3.65 17.47
N LEU A 44 -17.49 -4.38 16.94
CA LEU A 44 -17.97 -4.16 15.57
C LEU A 44 -18.75 -2.84 15.45
N ILE A 45 -19.45 -2.40 16.52
CA ILE A 45 -20.10 -1.09 16.59
C ILE A 45 -19.06 0.02 16.57
N LEU A 46 -17.95 -0.18 17.28
CA LEU A 46 -16.83 0.75 17.27
C LEU A 46 -16.17 0.83 15.89
N GLU A 47 -15.96 -0.29 15.23
CA GLU A 47 -15.46 -0.32 13.85
C GLU A 47 -16.43 0.38 12.87
N GLU A 48 -17.73 0.17 13.06
CA GLU A 48 -18.78 0.75 12.22
C GLU A 48 -18.82 2.27 12.31
N VAL A 49 -18.73 2.83 13.52
CA VAL A 49 -18.77 4.28 13.71
C VAL A 49 -17.51 4.96 13.16
N LEU A 50 -16.34 4.35 13.32
CA LEU A 50 -15.07 4.96 12.91
C LEU A 50 -14.79 4.79 11.40
N PHE A 51 -15.16 3.67 10.80
CA PHE A 51 -14.74 3.34 9.44
C PHE A 51 -15.88 2.99 8.48
N ASN A 52 -17.12 2.96 8.97
CA ASN A 52 -18.25 2.42 8.20
C ASN A 52 -17.95 1.02 7.61
N LYS A 53 -17.25 0.20 8.37
CA LYS A 53 -16.82 -1.16 8.04
C LYS A 53 -16.90 -2.03 9.30
N ASN A 54 -16.87 -3.33 9.13
CA ASN A 54 -16.69 -4.26 10.25
C ASN A 54 -15.83 -5.46 9.82
N SER A 55 -15.06 -5.98 10.76
CA SER A 55 -14.09 -7.07 10.54
C SER A 55 -14.75 -8.41 10.22
N LYS A 56 -16.01 -8.60 10.58
CA LYS A 56 -16.79 -9.81 10.25
C LYS A 56 -17.46 -9.78 8.87
N GLY A 57 -17.36 -8.66 8.12
CA GLY A 57 -17.97 -8.53 6.79
C GLY A 57 -19.51 -8.54 6.81
N ILE A 58 -20.12 -8.20 7.94
CA ILE A 58 -21.56 -8.15 8.09
C ILE A 58 -22.14 -7.06 7.19
N LYS A 59 -23.13 -7.40 6.40
CA LYS A 59 -23.78 -6.45 5.49
C LYS A 59 -24.49 -5.35 6.26
N LYS A 60 -24.52 -4.15 5.69
CA LYS A 60 -25.15 -2.98 6.32
C LYS A 60 -26.63 -3.17 6.64
N ALA A 61 -27.32 -3.98 5.88
CA ALA A 61 -28.71 -4.34 6.12
C ALA A 61 -28.92 -5.25 7.35
N ASP A 62 -27.85 -5.94 7.78
CA ASP A 62 -27.92 -6.89 8.91
C ASP A 62 -27.40 -6.27 10.23
N ILE A 63 -26.93 -5.03 10.20
CA ILE A 63 -26.48 -4.30 11.40
C ILE A 63 -27.66 -3.78 12.25
N PRO A 64 -28.75 -3.22 11.67
CA PRO A 64 -29.88 -2.80 12.47
C PRO A 64 -30.47 -3.96 13.28
N ASN A 65 -30.97 -3.67 14.48
CA ASN A 65 -31.65 -4.66 15.30
C ASN A 65 -32.86 -5.21 14.54
N ARG A 66 -32.94 -6.54 14.43
CA ARG A 66 -33.95 -7.23 13.63
C ARG A 66 -35.35 -7.09 14.19
N GLU A 67 -35.50 -6.87 15.49
CA GLU A 67 -36.79 -6.70 16.15
C GLU A 67 -37.33 -5.27 15.99
N VAL A 68 -36.42 -4.28 15.98
CA VAL A 68 -36.79 -2.85 15.89
C VAL A 68 -36.86 -2.37 14.44
N ASN A 69 -35.97 -2.85 13.58
CA ASN A 69 -35.90 -2.63 12.14
C ASN A 69 -36.05 -1.16 11.67
N ASN A 70 -35.51 -0.21 12.45
CA ASN A 70 -35.60 1.24 12.19
C ASN A 70 -34.23 1.87 11.93
N GLY A 71 -33.27 1.12 11.36
CA GLY A 71 -31.90 1.56 11.22
C GLY A 71 -31.18 1.64 12.57
N TYR A 72 -30.04 2.32 12.63
CA TYR A 72 -29.25 2.46 13.84
C TYR A 72 -28.63 3.84 13.97
N ASP A 73 -28.31 4.20 15.20
CA ASP A 73 -27.60 5.41 15.55
C ASP A 73 -26.39 5.04 16.38
N ILE A 74 -25.23 5.63 16.08
CA ILE A 74 -24.01 5.43 16.85
C ILE A 74 -23.33 6.79 17.03
N SER A 75 -22.89 7.04 18.24
CA SER A 75 -22.12 8.24 18.60
C SER A 75 -20.86 7.81 19.33
N LEU A 76 -19.71 8.40 18.95
CA LEU A 76 -18.45 8.19 19.63
C LEU A 76 -17.80 9.53 19.92
N THR A 77 -17.43 9.73 21.19
CA THR A 77 -16.59 10.85 21.61
C THR A 77 -15.18 10.36 21.88
N PHE A 78 -14.20 11.08 21.39
CA PHE A 78 -12.79 10.71 21.53
C PHE A 78 -11.90 11.94 21.47
N ASP A 79 -10.72 11.87 22.06
CA ASP A 79 -9.69 12.90 21.96
C ASP A 79 -8.58 12.46 21.01
N VAL A 80 -8.03 13.43 20.30
CA VAL A 80 -6.77 13.27 19.56
C VAL A 80 -5.87 14.42 19.99
N LEU A 81 -4.81 14.10 20.72
CA LEU A 81 -3.96 15.05 21.41
C LEU A 81 -4.79 15.90 22.39
N ASP A 82 -4.89 17.20 22.17
CA ASP A 82 -5.61 18.14 23.03
C ASP A 82 -7.01 18.51 22.49
N ASP A 83 -7.40 17.96 21.35
CA ASP A 83 -8.69 18.25 20.72
C ASP A 83 -9.71 17.14 20.98
N GLU A 84 -10.92 17.54 21.36
CA GLU A 84 -12.05 16.64 21.49
C GLU A 84 -12.81 16.50 20.16
N TYR A 85 -13.06 15.28 19.77
CA TYR A 85 -13.85 14.95 18.59
C TYR A 85 -15.09 14.17 18.97
N LYS A 86 -16.15 14.38 18.21
CA LYS A 86 -17.36 13.58 18.27
C LYS A 86 -17.82 13.21 16.89
N ILE A 87 -18.09 11.93 16.66
CA ILE A 87 -18.73 11.47 15.44
C ILE A 87 -20.11 10.91 15.76
N ASP A 88 -21.11 11.36 15.03
CA ASP A 88 -22.49 10.87 15.08
C ASP A 88 -22.82 10.23 13.73
N VAL A 89 -23.22 8.97 13.76
CA VAL A 89 -23.61 8.18 12.58
C VAL A 89 -25.05 7.76 12.73
N VAL A 90 -25.89 8.19 11.82
CA VAL A 90 -27.30 7.81 11.72
C VAL A 90 -27.51 7.07 10.42
N ARG A 91 -27.93 5.85 10.49
CA ARG A 91 -28.25 5.05 9.30
C ARG A 91 -29.73 4.66 9.30
N ARG A 92 -30.41 5.11 8.29
CA ARG A 92 -31.76 4.68 7.91
C ARG A 92 -31.67 4.10 6.49
N THR A 93 -32.43 4.56 5.54
CA THR A 93 -32.26 4.22 4.12
C THR A 93 -30.91 4.73 3.61
N ASN A 94 -30.49 5.93 4.04
CA ASN A 94 -29.19 6.52 3.74
C ASN A 94 -28.40 6.75 5.03
N ILE A 95 -27.07 6.82 4.89
CA ILE A 95 -26.18 7.17 6.01
C ILE A 95 -26.05 8.69 6.11
N LYS A 96 -26.13 9.19 7.33
CA LYS A 96 -25.77 10.57 7.70
C LYS A 96 -24.64 10.50 8.71
N VAL A 97 -23.56 11.25 8.47
CA VAL A 97 -22.39 11.29 9.33
C VAL A 97 -22.11 12.73 9.68
N LYS A 98 -21.98 13.01 10.95
CA LYS A 98 -21.58 14.29 11.48
C LYS A 98 -20.29 14.11 12.28
N LEU A 99 -19.33 14.99 12.04
CA LEU A 99 -18.05 15.01 12.73
C LEU A 99 -17.84 16.39 13.33
N TYR A 100 -17.56 16.42 14.62
CA TYR A 100 -17.33 17.64 15.38
C TYR A 100 -15.91 17.66 15.93
N LYS A 101 -15.31 18.83 15.96
CA LYS A 101 -14.05 19.12 16.65
C LYS A 101 -14.29 20.24 17.66
N ASN A 102 -14.06 19.98 18.95
CA ASN A 102 -14.29 20.94 20.03
C ASN A 102 -15.69 21.58 19.99
N GLY A 103 -16.70 20.79 19.56
CA GLY A 103 -18.07 21.23 19.39
C GLY A 103 -18.42 21.86 18.04
N GLU A 104 -17.45 22.17 17.20
CA GLU A 104 -17.68 22.72 15.86
C GLU A 104 -17.90 21.61 14.82
N ASP A 105 -18.89 21.77 13.95
CA ASP A 105 -19.19 20.81 12.86
C ASP A 105 -18.16 20.94 11.74
N ILE A 106 -17.30 19.92 11.60
CA ILE A 106 -16.28 19.81 10.55
C ILE A 106 -16.65 18.75 9.50
N SER A 107 -17.92 18.37 9.42
CA SER A 107 -18.40 17.37 8.47
C SER A 107 -18.19 17.83 7.03
N SER A 108 -17.80 16.92 6.17
CA SER A 108 -17.78 17.17 4.72
C SER A 108 -19.18 17.01 4.11
N HIS A 109 -19.35 17.47 2.88
CA HIS A 109 -20.63 17.38 2.16
C HIS A 109 -21.14 15.95 1.96
N THR A 110 -20.28 14.95 2.00
CA THR A 110 -20.64 13.53 1.86
C THR A 110 -20.10 12.72 3.02
N ALA A 111 -20.81 11.67 3.41
CA ALA A 111 -20.37 10.70 4.41
C ALA A 111 -18.99 10.11 4.05
N THR A 112 -18.75 9.78 2.79
CA THR A 112 -17.45 9.25 2.32
C THR A 112 -16.30 10.20 2.59
N ASN A 113 -16.48 11.49 2.33
CA ASN A 113 -15.43 12.48 2.56
C ASN A 113 -15.26 12.76 4.06
N THR A 114 -16.35 12.73 4.84
CA THR A 114 -16.26 12.84 6.31
C THR A 114 -15.46 11.68 6.91
N TYR A 115 -15.67 10.45 6.43
CA TYR A 115 -14.86 9.31 6.85
C TYR A 115 -13.39 9.41 6.43
N LYS A 116 -13.07 9.98 5.26
CA LYS A 116 -11.69 10.26 4.87
C LYS A 116 -11.01 11.26 5.79
N THR A 117 -11.72 12.33 6.15
CA THR A 117 -11.24 13.32 7.13
C THR A 117 -11.01 12.65 8.49
N LEU A 118 -11.94 11.81 8.93
CA LEU A 118 -11.82 11.06 10.17
C LEU A 118 -10.61 10.12 10.16
N GLU A 119 -10.39 9.38 9.09
CA GLU A 119 -9.25 8.48 8.93
C GLU A 119 -7.90 9.24 8.98
N GLN A 120 -7.86 10.44 8.41
CA GLN A 120 -6.69 11.34 8.52
C GLN A 120 -6.47 11.85 9.96
N ILE A 121 -7.55 12.14 10.71
CA ILE A 121 -7.48 12.55 12.12
C ILE A 121 -6.99 11.41 13.00
N ILE A 122 -7.53 10.20 12.79
CA ILE A 122 -7.16 9.00 13.52
C ILE A 122 -5.74 8.54 13.13
N GLY A 123 -5.35 8.73 11.86
CA GLY A 123 -4.01 8.42 11.37
C GLY A 123 -3.70 6.92 11.23
N ILE A 124 -4.72 6.06 11.32
CA ILE A 124 -4.62 4.62 11.04
C ILE A 124 -5.80 4.16 10.18
N ASP A 125 -5.56 3.19 9.32
CA ASP A 125 -6.59 2.62 8.47
C ASP A 125 -7.43 1.57 9.20
N PHE A 126 -8.56 1.19 8.60
CA PHE A 126 -9.46 0.18 9.15
C PHE A 126 -8.77 -1.17 9.41
N LYS A 127 -7.89 -1.58 8.51
CA LYS A 127 -7.22 -2.90 8.61
C LYS A 127 -6.30 -2.93 9.82
N THR A 128 -5.52 -1.90 10.02
CA THR A 128 -4.65 -1.74 11.18
C THR A 128 -5.47 -1.63 12.46
N PHE A 129 -6.49 -0.75 12.48
CA PHE A 129 -7.38 -0.59 13.64
C PHE A 129 -7.98 -1.91 14.09
N SER A 130 -8.62 -2.65 13.17
CA SER A 130 -9.29 -3.91 13.51
C SER A 130 -8.33 -4.96 14.08
N GLN A 131 -7.08 -4.96 13.64
CA GLN A 131 -6.08 -5.91 14.13
C GLN A 131 -5.51 -5.57 15.52
N ILE A 132 -5.44 -4.28 15.87
CA ILE A 132 -4.87 -3.85 17.16
C ILE A 132 -5.92 -3.60 18.25
N VAL A 133 -7.20 -3.43 17.88
CA VAL A 133 -8.27 -3.11 18.84
C VAL A 133 -9.17 -4.31 19.14
N TYR A 134 -9.33 -5.21 18.18
CA TYR A 134 -10.24 -6.36 18.33
C TYR A 134 -9.55 -7.67 17.97
N GLN A 135 -9.36 -8.52 18.95
CA GLN A 135 -8.85 -9.87 18.76
C GLN A 135 -9.88 -10.91 19.21
N ASN A 136 -10.10 -11.92 18.38
CA ASN A 136 -10.92 -13.08 18.69
C ASN A 136 -10.19 -14.38 18.32
N THR A 137 -10.67 -15.50 18.83
CA THR A 137 -10.07 -16.84 18.60
C THR A 137 -10.06 -17.27 17.14
N ASN A 138 -10.95 -16.74 16.30
CA ASN A 138 -11.08 -17.07 14.88
C ASN A 138 -10.31 -16.12 13.96
N ALA A 139 -10.00 -14.93 14.44
CA ALA A 139 -9.13 -13.96 13.77
C ALA A 139 -7.81 -13.89 14.52
N SER A 140 -6.95 -14.88 14.31
CA SER A 140 -5.55 -14.78 14.73
C SER A 140 -4.95 -13.50 14.14
N LEU A 141 -4.02 -12.90 14.85
CA LEU A 141 -3.30 -11.73 14.35
C LEU A 141 -2.76 -12.05 12.94
N GLN A 142 -3.41 -11.52 11.92
CA GLN A 142 -3.08 -11.84 10.52
C GLN A 142 -1.61 -11.54 10.19
N PHE A 143 -0.98 -10.68 10.99
CA PHE A 143 0.43 -10.35 10.89
C PHE A 143 1.34 -11.59 10.99
N LEU A 144 1.13 -12.45 11.97
CA LEU A 144 2.01 -13.60 12.21
C LEU A 144 1.86 -14.69 11.15
N THR A 145 0.65 -14.88 10.64
CA THR A 145 0.33 -15.90 9.63
C THR A 145 0.31 -15.36 8.20
N ALA A 146 0.55 -14.04 8.01
CA ALA A 146 0.57 -13.39 6.72
C ALA A 146 1.77 -13.84 5.87
N THR A 147 1.67 -13.62 4.55
CA THR A 147 2.84 -13.69 3.67
C THR A 147 3.83 -12.57 4.01
N ASP A 148 5.11 -12.78 3.73
CA ASP A 148 6.18 -11.81 3.93
C ASP A 148 5.83 -10.39 3.43
N THR A 149 5.35 -10.27 2.20
CA THR A 149 4.95 -8.98 1.61
C THR A 149 3.85 -8.28 2.42
N ASN A 150 2.85 -9.04 2.87
CA ASN A 150 1.75 -8.49 3.67
C ASN A 150 2.21 -8.12 5.08
N ARG A 151 3.14 -8.88 5.65
CA ARG A 151 3.73 -8.62 6.96
C ARG A 151 4.56 -7.35 6.94
N LYS A 152 5.43 -7.16 5.94
CA LYS A 152 6.17 -5.90 5.74
C LYS A 152 5.24 -4.71 5.53
N ARG A 153 4.22 -4.87 4.68
CA ARG A 153 3.24 -3.82 4.44
C ARG A 153 2.49 -3.44 5.71
N PHE A 154 2.09 -4.42 6.51
CA PHE A 154 1.46 -4.16 7.80
C PHE A 154 2.37 -3.33 8.72
N LEU A 155 3.68 -3.63 8.78
CA LEU A 155 4.62 -2.84 9.56
C LEU A 155 4.79 -1.43 9.02
N ILE A 156 4.84 -1.25 7.69
CA ILE A 156 4.91 0.07 7.06
C ILE A 156 3.69 0.91 7.43
N ASP A 157 2.49 0.35 7.26
CA ASP A 157 1.22 1.02 7.57
C ASP A 157 1.14 1.35 9.08
N LEU A 158 1.46 0.37 9.93
CA LEU A 158 1.43 0.48 11.39
C LEU A 158 2.36 1.58 11.91
N LEU A 159 3.55 1.66 11.35
CA LEU A 159 4.62 2.55 11.79
C LEU A 159 4.63 3.88 11.03
N GLN A 160 3.62 4.11 10.19
CA GLN A 160 3.47 5.32 9.36
C GLN A 160 4.72 5.61 8.51
N LEU A 161 5.33 4.56 7.97
CA LEU A 161 6.53 4.65 7.13
C LEU A 161 6.22 4.90 5.65
N ASP A 162 4.96 5.19 5.30
CA ASP A 162 4.52 5.50 3.93
C ASP A 162 5.31 6.64 3.30
N SER A 163 5.76 7.60 4.10
CA SER A 163 6.60 8.70 3.63
C SER A 163 7.91 8.21 3.01
N TYR A 164 8.50 7.13 3.52
CA TYR A 164 9.72 6.54 2.95
C TYR A 164 9.45 5.91 1.58
N VAL A 165 8.30 5.25 1.43
CA VAL A 165 7.85 4.69 0.15
C VAL A 165 7.58 5.81 -0.84
N GLN A 166 6.93 6.89 -0.40
CA GLN A 166 6.67 8.08 -1.23
C GLN A 166 7.98 8.76 -1.65
N TYR A 167 8.94 8.93 -0.74
CA TYR A 167 10.26 9.49 -1.07
C TYR A 167 10.99 8.64 -2.11
N PHE A 168 10.93 7.31 -1.99
CA PHE A 168 11.51 6.44 -3.01
C PHE A 168 10.91 6.70 -4.40
N GLU A 169 9.58 6.76 -4.52
CA GLU A 169 8.94 7.04 -5.81
C GLU A 169 9.27 8.44 -6.35
N VAL A 170 9.37 9.45 -5.46
CA VAL A 170 9.80 10.80 -5.84
C VAL A 170 11.24 10.78 -6.36
N PHE A 171 12.18 10.16 -5.64
CA PHE A 171 13.58 10.11 -6.06
C PHE A 171 13.78 9.24 -7.30
N LYS A 172 13.02 8.19 -7.47
CA LYS A 172 13.01 7.35 -8.67
C LYS A 172 12.57 8.14 -9.91
N GLU A 173 11.52 8.93 -9.80
CA GLU A 173 11.05 9.78 -10.90
C GLU A 173 12.03 10.92 -11.19
N LEU A 174 12.58 11.54 -10.14
CA LEU A 174 13.59 12.59 -10.27
C LEU A 174 14.87 12.06 -10.92
N SER A 175 15.34 10.88 -10.52
CA SER A 175 16.48 10.17 -11.11
C SER A 175 16.25 9.90 -12.61
N ARG A 176 15.05 9.47 -12.97
CA ARG A 176 14.67 9.22 -14.36
C ARG A 176 14.71 10.50 -15.19
N THR A 177 14.17 11.57 -14.65
CA THR A 177 14.12 12.87 -15.33
C THR A 177 15.53 13.45 -15.52
N LEU A 178 16.32 13.49 -14.43
CA LEU A 178 17.70 13.98 -14.48
C LEU A 178 18.58 13.13 -15.40
N GLY A 179 18.46 11.80 -15.33
CA GLY A 179 19.17 10.88 -16.23
C GLY A 179 18.83 11.09 -17.70
N GLY A 180 17.55 11.39 -17.99
CA GLY A 180 17.11 11.79 -19.32
C GLY A 180 17.73 13.12 -19.78
N ASP A 181 17.80 14.10 -18.89
CA ASP A 181 18.42 15.40 -19.19
C ASP A 181 19.93 15.28 -19.40
N VAL A 182 20.64 14.55 -18.54
CA VAL A 182 22.07 14.25 -18.71
C VAL A 182 22.31 13.56 -20.06
N SER A 183 21.57 12.51 -20.36
CA SER A 183 21.72 11.77 -21.63
C SER A 183 21.46 12.66 -22.86
N ARG A 184 20.49 13.56 -22.75
CA ARG A 184 20.16 14.52 -23.81
C ARG A 184 21.28 15.54 -24.03
N ILE A 185 21.86 16.06 -22.92
CA ILE A 185 22.97 17.03 -23.01
C ILE A 185 24.22 16.32 -23.50
N GLN A 186 24.54 15.14 -23.00
CA GLN A 186 25.65 14.34 -23.47
C GLN A 186 25.55 14.05 -24.97
N GLY A 187 24.37 13.68 -25.47
CA GLY A 187 24.17 13.48 -26.90
C GLY A 187 24.37 14.74 -27.75
N LYS A 188 24.09 15.93 -27.19
CA LYS A 188 24.42 17.20 -27.85
C LYS A 188 25.94 17.44 -27.86
N ILE A 189 26.62 17.25 -26.72
CA ILE A 189 28.08 17.37 -26.59
C ILE A 189 28.77 16.45 -27.60
N ASP A 190 28.36 15.17 -27.64
CA ASP A 190 28.96 14.19 -28.57
C ASP A 190 28.78 14.61 -30.04
N THR A 191 27.62 15.19 -30.35
CA THR A 191 27.34 15.71 -31.71
C THR A 191 28.22 16.91 -32.06
N LEU A 192 28.37 17.84 -31.11
CA LEU A 192 29.26 19.02 -31.29
C LEU A 192 30.71 18.61 -31.40
N VAL A 193 31.18 17.75 -30.52
CA VAL A 193 32.56 17.23 -30.53
C VAL A 193 32.85 16.49 -31.83
N LYS A 194 31.91 15.66 -32.29
CA LYS A 194 32.04 14.95 -33.56
C LYS A 194 32.15 15.95 -34.73
N TRP A 195 31.26 16.95 -34.76
CA TRP A 195 31.31 17.99 -35.81
C TRP A 195 32.62 18.77 -35.78
N LEU A 196 33.08 19.19 -34.59
CA LEU A 196 34.36 19.90 -34.43
C LEU A 196 35.56 19.08 -34.91
N ASN A 197 35.55 17.77 -34.63
CA ASN A 197 36.60 16.85 -35.07
C ASN A 197 36.54 16.61 -36.59
N ASP A 198 35.35 16.42 -37.15
CA ASP A 198 35.15 16.17 -38.58
C ASP A 198 35.47 17.41 -39.44
N ASN A 199 35.41 18.62 -38.86
CA ASN A 199 35.68 19.90 -39.54
C ASN A 199 36.95 20.62 -39.02
N LYS A 200 37.85 19.88 -38.38
CA LYS A 200 39.10 20.45 -37.91
C LYS A 200 39.94 20.96 -39.09
N LEU A 201 40.27 22.24 -39.07
CA LEU A 201 41.06 22.88 -40.11
C LEU A 201 42.54 22.53 -39.88
N GLU A 202 43.19 21.95 -40.87
CA GLU A 202 44.64 21.68 -40.84
C GLU A 202 45.45 22.95 -41.13
N ASP A 203 44.88 23.89 -41.91
CA ASP A 203 45.50 25.18 -42.23
C ASP A 203 44.50 26.32 -42.01
N THR A 204 44.86 27.26 -41.14
CA THR A 204 44.08 28.45 -40.80
C THR A 204 44.58 29.71 -41.46
N SER A 205 45.54 29.60 -42.36
CA SER A 205 46.14 30.75 -43.03
C SER A 205 45.19 31.36 -44.06
N LEU A 206 44.82 32.62 -43.84
CA LEU A 206 44.05 33.40 -44.81
C LEU A 206 44.89 33.75 -46.01
N LEU A 207 44.42 33.38 -47.18
CA LEU A 207 45.08 33.78 -48.43
C LEU A 207 44.75 35.26 -48.73
N PRO A 208 45.77 36.13 -48.89
CA PRO A 208 45.54 37.55 -49.15
C PRO A 208 44.76 37.76 -50.46
N LYS A 209 43.79 38.65 -50.40
CA LYS A 209 42.98 39.04 -51.55
C LYS A 209 43.82 39.79 -52.59
N LEU A 210 43.76 39.39 -53.82
CA LEU A 210 44.25 40.16 -54.96
C LEU A 210 43.18 41.18 -55.31
N ASP A 211 43.52 42.42 -55.55
CA ASP A 211 42.61 43.51 -55.79
C ASP A 211 41.62 43.21 -56.94
N LEU A 212 40.34 43.16 -56.61
CA LEU A 212 39.27 42.95 -57.57
C LEU A 212 38.26 44.09 -57.51
N PRO A 213 37.84 44.55 -58.64
CA PRO A 213 36.75 45.52 -58.66
C PRO A 213 35.38 44.80 -58.60
N PHE A 214 34.61 45.17 -57.65
CA PHE A 214 33.20 44.91 -57.49
C PHE A 214 32.72 43.58 -56.93
N TYR A 215 32.17 43.64 -55.70
CA TYR A 215 31.45 42.60 -55.02
C TYR A 215 30.05 43.04 -54.59
N SER A 216 29.01 42.22 -54.80
CA SER A 216 27.63 42.48 -54.35
C SER A 216 27.29 41.67 -53.11
N GLU A 217 26.94 42.32 -52.01
CA GLU A 217 26.62 41.70 -50.71
C GLU A 217 25.25 40.99 -50.65
N GLU A 218 24.38 41.20 -51.67
CA GLU A 218 22.98 40.78 -51.68
C GLU A 218 22.78 39.25 -51.57
N ASP A 219 23.62 38.48 -52.26
CA ASP A 219 23.57 37.02 -52.22
C ASP A 219 24.09 36.45 -50.88
N GLU A 220 24.93 37.17 -50.12
CA GLU A 220 25.44 36.75 -48.82
C GLU A 220 24.42 36.93 -47.68
N GLU A 221 23.65 38.03 -47.71
CA GLU A 221 22.56 38.27 -46.76
C GLU A 221 21.45 37.19 -46.87
N THR A 222 21.12 36.84 -48.09
CA THR A 222 20.14 35.81 -48.37
C THR A 222 20.60 34.44 -47.87
N LEU A 223 21.89 34.11 -48.04
CA LEU A 223 22.46 32.86 -47.52
C LEU A 223 22.41 32.78 -46.00
N ARG A 224 22.70 33.88 -45.29
CA ARG A 224 22.66 33.94 -43.82
C ARG A 224 21.23 33.74 -43.30
N SER A 225 20.23 34.38 -43.92
CA SER A 225 18.84 34.25 -43.51
C SER A 225 18.37 32.80 -43.61
N LEU A 226 18.73 32.12 -44.71
CA LEU A 226 18.39 30.73 -44.92
C LEU A 226 19.11 29.75 -43.96
N GLN A 227 20.34 30.10 -43.54
CA GLN A 227 21.08 29.31 -42.57
C GLN A 227 20.47 29.37 -41.15
N ILE A 228 20.00 30.55 -40.73
CA ILE A 228 19.27 30.75 -39.47
C ILE A 228 17.95 29.92 -39.48
N GLU A 229 17.26 29.94 -40.60
CA GLU A 229 16.02 29.17 -40.74
C GLU A 229 16.27 27.63 -40.67
N PHE A 230 17.36 27.19 -41.28
CA PHE A 230 17.77 25.77 -41.21
C PHE A 230 18.13 25.31 -39.80
N GLU A 231 18.80 26.14 -39.02
CA GLU A 231 19.12 25.84 -37.62
C GLU A 231 17.86 25.72 -36.75
N ASN A 232 16.89 26.64 -36.94
CA ASN A 232 15.61 26.59 -36.26
C ASN A 232 14.84 25.29 -36.55
N ILE A 233 14.85 24.84 -37.81
CA ILE A 233 14.22 23.57 -38.20
C ILE A 233 14.88 22.38 -37.54
N SER A 234 16.21 22.39 -37.40
CA SER A 234 16.96 21.31 -36.76
C SER A 234 16.57 21.13 -35.29
N GLU A 235 16.35 22.23 -34.57
CA GLU A 235 15.89 22.17 -33.15
C GLU A 235 14.47 21.60 -33.01
N ILE A 236 13.58 22.04 -33.92
CA ILE A 236 12.20 21.52 -33.93
C ILE A 236 12.20 20.02 -34.22
N THR A 237 13.02 19.58 -35.17
CA THR A 237 13.15 18.18 -35.56
C THR A 237 13.55 17.29 -34.36
N LYS A 238 14.48 17.76 -33.50
CA LYS A 238 14.86 17.01 -32.31
C LYS A 238 13.70 16.81 -31.35
N LYS A 239 12.94 17.88 -31.10
CA LYS A 239 11.75 17.83 -30.22
C LYS A 239 10.66 16.88 -30.77
N ILE A 240 10.43 16.91 -32.08
CA ILE A 240 9.48 16.03 -32.75
C ILE A 240 9.91 14.56 -32.60
N ASN A 241 11.20 14.27 -32.83
CA ASN A 241 11.71 12.91 -32.72
C ASN A 241 11.55 12.35 -31.32
N GLN A 242 11.81 13.16 -30.30
CA GLN A 242 11.60 12.76 -28.90
C GLN A 242 10.13 12.52 -28.58
N ASN A 243 9.28 13.42 -29.05
CA ASN A 243 7.83 13.28 -28.88
C ASN A 243 7.27 12.03 -29.59
N ASN A 244 7.80 11.75 -30.79
CA ASN A 244 7.44 10.55 -31.55
C ASN A 244 7.95 9.25 -30.86
N LEU A 245 9.08 9.32 -30.16
CA LEU A 245 9.55 8.19 -29.34
C LEU A 245 8.56 7.89 -28.21
N TYR A 246 8.13 8.93 -27.48
CA TYR A 246 7.09 8.77 -26.45
C TYR A 246 5.78 8.23 -27.03
N LYS A 247 5.35 8.72 -28.20
CA LYS A 247 4.16 8.17 -28.89
C LYS A 247 4.32 6.69 -29.22
N LYS A 248 5.48 6.29 -29.74
CA LYS A 248 5.77 4.87 -30.00
C LYS A 248 5.75 4.01 -28.73
N GLN A 249 6.28 4.54 -27.63
CA GLN A 249 6.22 3.83 -26.34
C GLN A 249 4.76 3.72 -25.86
N LEU A 250 4.00 4.77 -26.04
CA LEU A 250 2.57 4.79 -25.70
C LEU A 250 1.77 3.78 -26.55
N ASP A 251 2.03 3.75 -27.87
CA ASP A 251 1.37 2.82 -28.79
C ASP A 251 1.74 1.36 -28.54
N ALA A 252 2.91 1.10 -27.94
CA ALA A 252 3.35 -0.23 -27.55
C ALA A 252 2.60 -0.77 -26.32
N ILE A 253 1.96 0.10 -25.56
CA ILE A 253 1.17 -0.31 -24.39
C ILE A 253 -0.26 -0.59 -24.86
N ASP A 254 -0.56 -1.87 -25.02
CA ASP A 254 -1.93 -2.29 -25.32
C ASP A 254 -2.84 -2.04 -24.12
N LEU A 255 -3.65 -0.99 -24.24
CA LEU A 255 -4.64 -0.60 -23.23
C LEU A 255 -6.01 -1.22 -23.43
N GLY A 256 -6.27 -1.82 -24.61
CA GLY A 256 -7.60 -2.33 -24.92
C GLY A 256 -8.07 -3.31 -23.88
N LEU A 257 -7.30 -4.36 -23.67
CA LEU A 257 -7.55 -5.38 -22.66
C LEU A 257 -7.47 -4.83 -21.22
N ALA A 258 -6.53 -3.91 -20.97
CA ALA A 258 -6.36 -3.36 -19.62
C ALA A 258 -7.55 -2.47 -19.19
N ARG A 259 -8.01 -1.58 -20.08
CA ARG A 259 -9.17 -0.73 -19.82
C ARG A 259 -10.47 -1.51 -19.72
N GLU A 260 -10.68 -2.45 -20.63
CA GLU A 260 -11.85 -3.31 -20.62
C GLU A 260 -11.89 -4.16 -19.34
N PHE A 261 -10.73 -4.71 -18.96
CA PHE A 261 -10.62 -5.51 -17.75
C PHE A 261 -10.86 -4.66 -16.50
N VAL A 262 -10.20 -3.49 -16.37
CA VAL A 262 -10.34 -2.61 -15.20
C VAL A 262 -11.71 -1.97 -15.11
N ALA A 263 -12.38 -1.72 -16.25
CA ALA A 263 -13.76 -1.20 -16.26
C ALA A 263 -14.80 -2.24 -15.84
N ASN A 264 -14.56 -3.53 -16.13
CA ASN A 264 -15.49 -4.61 -15.87
C ASN A 264 -15.12 -5.45 -14.65
N ALA A 265 -13.91 -5.30 -14.12
CA ALA A 265 -13.44 -5.97 -12.93
C ALA A 265 -13.32 -4.96 -11.79
N SER A 266 -13.51 -5.42 -10.61
CA SER A 266 -13.23 -4.69 -9.37
C SER A 266 -12.37 -5.58 -8.47
N ILE A 267 -11.62 -4.97 -7.59
CA ILE A 267 -10.99 -5.73 -6.51
C ILE A 267 -12.10 -6.27 -5.64
N GLU A 268 -12.21 -7.56 -5.61
CA GLU A 268 -13.16 -8.24 -4.75
C GLU A 268 -12.49 -8.60 -3.43
N ASP A 269 -13.21 -8.35 -2.36
CA ASP A 269 -12.72 -8.71 -1.03
C ASP A 269 -12.99 -10.21 -0.79
N THR A 270 -11.96 -10.90 -0.36
CA THR A 270 -12.05 -12.32 0.00
C THR A 270 -12.35 -12.55 1.48
N SER A 271 -12.56 -11.48 2.26
CA SER A 271 -12.70 -11.54 3.72
C SER A 271 -13.85 -12.42 4.15
N ASP A 272 -15.00 -12.27 3.50
CA ASP A 272 -16.20 -13.08 3.80
C ASP A 272 -15.99 -14.56 3.47
N LEU A 273 -15.37 -14.83 2.32
CA LEU A 273 -15.05 -16.20 1.91
C LEU A 273 -14.01 -16.83 2.85
N LYS A 274 -13.01 -16.07 3.26
CA LYS A 274 -11.99 -16.52 4.23
C LYS A 274 -12.61 -16.79 5.61
N THR A 275 -13.55 -15.94 6.01
CA THR A 275 -14.32 -16.14 7.25
C THR A 275 -15.16 -17.42 7.16
N ASN A 276 -15.90 -17.60 6.06
CA ASN A 276 -16.69 -18.80 5.81
C ASN A 276 -15.82 -20.07 5.75
N LEU A 277 -14.63 -19.97 5.11
CA LEU A 277 -13.64 -21.04 5.10
C LEU A 277 -13.20 -21.42 6.54
N GLY A 278 -13.02 -20.41 7.40
CA GLY A 278 -12.70 -20.60 8.82
C GLY A 278 -13.80 -21.31 9.58
N GLU A 279 -15.04 -20.92 9.33
CA GLU A 279 -16.23 -21.57 9.94
C GLU A 279 -16.37 -23.04 9.51
N ILE A 280 -16.21 -23.31 8.22
CA ILE A 280 -16.28 -24.67 7.68
C ILE A 280 -15.16 -25.54 8.27
N ARG A 281 -13.93 -25.01 8.37
CA ARG A 281 -12.82 -25.71 9.01
C ARG A 281 -13.12 -26.03 10.48
N SER A 282 -13.71 -25.05 11.20
CA SER A 282 -14.13 -25.26 12.59
C SER A 282 -15.20 -26.34 12.73
N ARG A 283 -16.20 -26.32 11.82
CA ARG A 283 -17.25 -27.38 11.78
C ARG A 283 -16.66 -28.73 11.42
N GLY A 284 -15.77 -28.78 10.44
CA GLY A 284 -15.06 -30.02 10.07
C GLY A 284 -14.23 -30.59 11.21
N ALA A 285 -13.59 -29.71 12.01
CA ALA A 285 -12.91 -30.14 13.22
C ALA A 285 -13.89 -30.72 14.29
N PHE A 286 -15.08 -30.12 14.39
CA PHE A 286 -16.15 -30.64 15.25
C PHE A 286 -16.62 -32.02 14.78
N GLU A 287 -16.88 -32.20 13.46
CA GLU A 287 -17.31 -33.49 12.89
C GLU A 287 -16.23 -34.56 13.15
N ASN A 288 -14.95 -34.23 12.92
CA ASN A 288 -13.84 -35.13 13.24
C ASN A 288 -13.80 -35.54 14.72
N LYS A 289 -14.07 -34.58 15.61
CA LYS A 289 -14.12 -34.85 17.05
C LYS A 289 -15.29 -35.76 17.41
N MET A 290 -16.45 -35.56 16.76
CA MET A 290 -17.62 -36.38 16.99
C MET A 290 -17.42 -37.79 16.42
N MET A 291 -16.87 -37.91 15.23
CA MET A 291 -16.52 -39.20 14.64
C MET A 291 -15.57 -39.97 15.57
N LYS A 292 -14.50 -39.33 16.04
CA LYS A 292 -13.57 -39.93 16.98
C LYS A 292 -14.26 -40.39 18.25
N LYS A 293 -15.15 -39.54 18.80
CA LYS A 293 -15.92 -39.88 19.99
C LYS A 293 -16.83 -41.12 19.76
N TYR A 294 -17.46 -41.20 18.60
CA TYR A 294 -18.31 -42.35 18.29
C TYR A 294 -17.47 -43.59 17.93
N SER A 295 -16.33 -43.43 17.29
CA SER A 295 -15.36 -44.51 17.11
C SER A 295 -14.88 -45.06 18.44
N ASP A 296 -14.44 -44.15 19.36
CA ASP A 296 -13.98 -44.54 20.69
C ASP A 296 -15.09 -45.26 21.52
N LEU A 297 -16.34 -44.87 21.31
CA LEU A 297 -17.49 -45.52 21.93
C LEU A 297 -17.82 -46.90 21.31
N LYS A 298 -17.58 -47.06 20.01
CA LYS A 298 -17.74 -48.31 19.29
C LYS A 298 -16.68 -49.35 19.72
N ASP A 299 -15.46 -48.88 19.88
CA ASP A 299 -14.29 -49.71 20.20
C ASP A 299 -14.16 -50.02 21.71
N SER A 300 -15.08 -49.54 22.56
CA SER A 300 -15.06 -49.79 23.99
C SER A 300 -15.38 -51.25 24.31
N GLU A 301 -14.49 -51.95 25.00
CA GLU A 301 -14.60 -53.39 25.31
C GLU A 301 -15.91 -53.76 26.07
N ASP A 302 -16.49 -52.86 26.85
CA ASP A 302 -17.65 -53.14 27.70
C ASP A 302 -19.00 -52.69 27.06
N GLN A 303 -18.97 -52.02 25.89
CA GLN A 303 -20.16 -51.51 25.21
C GLN A 303 -21.12 -50.73 26.12
N VAL A 304 -20.62 -50.03 27.10
CA VAL A 304 -21.37 -49.26 28.09
C VAL A 304 -20.98 -47.79 28.02
N CYS A 305 -21.97 -46.92 28.08
CA CYS A 305 -21.70 -45.47 28.04
C CYS A 305 -20.86 -45.05 29.26
N PRO A 306 -19.71 -44.39 29.07
CA PRO A 306 -18.85 -43.99 30.18
C PRO A 306 -19.46 -42.91 31.09
N THR A 307 -20.56 -42.27 30.63
CA THR A 307 -21.21 -41.19 31.39
C THR A 307 -22.41 -41.66 32.19
N CYS A 308 -23.20 -42.60 31.68
CA CYS A 308 -24.46 -43.03 32.33
C CYS A 308 -24.55 -44.53 32.55
N SER A 309 -23.53 -45.30 32.22
CA SER A 309 -23.43 -46.77 32.42
C SER A 309 -24.57 -47.59 31.78
N GLN A 310 -25.25 -47.04 30.79
CA GLN A 310 -26.24 -47.76 29.99
C GLN A 310 -25.58 -48.49 28.84
N GLN A 311 -26.15 -49.60 28.39
CA GLN A 311 -25.67 -50.31 27.21
C GLN A 311 -25.81 -49.42 25.96
N ILE A 312 -24.76 -49.39 25.18
CA ILE A 312 -24.71 -48.57 23.97
C ILE A 312 -25.38 -49.34 22.82
N ASP A 313 -26.30 -48.70 22.16
CA ASP A 313 -26.84 -49.23 20.90
C ASP A 313 -25.79 -48.96 19.78
N ILE A 314 -25.13 -50.03 19.39
CA ILE A 314 -24.06 -49.97 18.37
C ILE A 314 -24.62 -49.46 17.04
N ASN A 315 -25.85 -49.85 16.65
CA ASN A 315 -26.43 -49.39 15.41
C ASN A 315 -26.70 -47.86 15.44
N PHE A 316 -27.04 -47.34 16.62
CA PHE A 316 -27.16 -45.89 16.80
C PHE A 316 -25.79 -45.19 16.69
N ILE A 317 -24.76 -45.77 17.27
CA ILE A 317 -23.38 -45.22 17.20
C ILE A 317 -22.85 -45.27 15.76
N GLU A 318 -23.06 -46.39 15.07
CA GLU A 318 -22.67 -46.51 13.65
C GLU A 318 -23.40 -45.49 12.78
N LYS A 319 -24.68 -45.36 12.97
CA LYS A 319 -25.46 -44.36 12.25
C LYS A 319 -25.01 -42.95 12.54
N GLN A 320 -24.69 -42.62 13.79
CA GLN A 320 -24.16 -41.32 14.16
C GLN A 320 -22.76 -41.10 13.59
N TYR A 321 -21.91 -42.12 13.55
CA TYR A 321 -20.61 -42.04 12.93
C TYR A 321 -20.75 -41.77 11.42
N GLU A 322 -21.60 -42.51 10.72
CA GLU A 322 -21.87 -42.33 9.29
C GLU A 322 -22.44 -40.93 8.99
N GLU A 323 -23.39 -40.45 9.84
CA GLU A 323 -23.94 -39.11 9.70
C GLU A 323 -22.85 -38.01 9.80
N HIS A 324 -21.95 -38.16 10.78
CA HIS A 324 -20.84 -37.23 10.95
C HIS A 324 -19.78 -37.39 9.85
N GLU A 325 -19.56 -38.60 9.35
CA GLU A 325 -18.64 -38.84 8.21
C GLU A 325 -19.19 -38.20 6.93
N LEU A 326 -20.48 -38.35 6.68
CA LEU A 326 -21.14 -37.71 5.54
C LEU A 326 -21.10 -36.18 5.66
N ALA A 327 -21.40 -35.66 6.84
CA ALA A 327 -21.32 -34.21 7.12
C ALA A 327 -19.91 -33.69 6.92
N LYS A 328 -18.89 -34.46 7.31
CA LYS A 328 -17.49 -34.10 7.07
C LYS A 328 -17.17 -34.08 5.59
N GLN A 329 -17.61 -35.08 4.81
CA GLN A 329 -17.37 -35.12 3.37
C GLN A 329 -17.96 -33.90 2.67
N GLU A 330 -19.20 -33.54 3.00
CA GLU A 330 -19.84 -32.33 2.48
C GLU A 330 -19.08 -31.05 2.84
N LEU A 331 -18.52 -30.99 4.07
CA LEU A 331 -17.72 -29.85 4.50
C LEU A 331 -16.39 -29.77 3.76
N VAL A 332 -15.76 -30.90 3.43
CA VAL A 332 -14.52 -30.92 2.64
C VAL A 332 -14.77 -30.43 1.22
N GLU A 333 -15.82 -30.93 0.56
CA GLU A 333 -16.17 -30.45 -0.79
C GLU A 333 -16.45 -28.95 -0.82
N ARG A 334 -17.17 -28.48 0.23
CA ARG A 334 -17.48 -27.06 0.36
C ARG A 334 -16.25 -26.21 0.67
N LEU A 335 -15.29 -26.75 1.41
CA LEU A 335 -14.00 -26.12 1.72
C LEU A 335 -13.17 -25.95 0.45
N ASP A 336 -13.07 -27.04 -0.35
CA ASP A 336 -12.34 -27.02 -1.63
C ASP A 336 -12.97 -26.05 -2.61
N TYR A 337 -14.31 -25.99 -2.64
CA TYR A 337 -15.03 -25.02 -3.46
C TYR A 337 -14.69 -23.57 -3.05
N ILE A 338 -14.83 -23.25 -1.75
CA ILE A 338 -14.57 -21.89 -1.27
C ILE A 338 -13.10 -21.51 -1.44
N GLN A 339 -12.18 -22.45 -1.20
CA GLN A 339 -10.75 -22.22 -1.42
C GLN A 339 -10.48 -21.90 -2.90
N SER A 340 -11.11 -22.66 -3.80
CA SER A 340 -10.95 -22.43 -5.24
C SER A 340 -11.50 -21.06 -5.67
N GLU A 341 -12.59 -20.60 -5.07
CA GLU A 341 -13.17 -19.27 -5.34
C GLU A 341 -12.26 -18.15 -4.79
N ILE A 342 -11.70 -18.33 -3.59
CA ILE A 342 -10.70 -17.38 -3.05
C ILE A 342 -9.52 -17.27 -4.01
N ASP A 343 -8.94 -18.40 -4.41
CA ASP A 343 -7.78 -18.44 -5.29
C ASP A 343 -8.07 -17.81 -6.67
N LYS A 344 -9.32 -17.87 -7.10
CA LYS A 344 -9.78 -17.27 -8.34
C LYS A 344 -9.92 -15.75 -8.22
N ILE A 345 -10.50 -15.29 -7.13
CA ILE A 345 -10.63 -13.85 -6.83
C ILE A 345 -9.24 -13.23 -6.65
N GLU A 346 -8.35 -13.88 -5.89
CA GLU A 346 -6.99 -13.37 -5.67
C GLU A 346 -6.19 -13.27 -6.97
N ARG A 347 -6.31 -14.27 -7.86
CA ARG A 347 -5.73 -14.19 -9.20
C ARG A 347 -6.29 -13.05 -10.03
N ASN A 348 -7.62 -12.84 -9.96
CA ASN A 348 -8.26 -11.72 -10.65
C ASN A 348 -7.80 -10.36 -10.09
N ASN A 349 -7.70 -10.24 -8.77
CA ASN A 349 -7.20 -9.05 -8.10
C ASN A 349 -5.74 -8.74 -8.50
N GLU A 350 -4.92 -9.78 -8.63
CA GLU A 350 -3.53 -9.62 -9.10
C GLU A 350 -3.48 -9.15 -10.55
N VAL A 351 -4.33 -9.73 -11.40
CA VAL A 351 -4.46 -9.29 -12.80
C VAL A 351 -4.97 -7.85 -12.87
N TYR A 352 -5.98 -7.51 -12.05
CA TYR A 352 -6.49 -6.13 -11.97
C TYR A 352 -5.38 -5.15 -11.60
N SER A 353 -4.57 -5.47 -10.59
CA SER A 353 -3.48 -4.61 -10.15
C SER A 353 -2.44 -4.39 -11.26
N ARG A 354 -2.09 -5.46 -12.00
CA ARG A 354 -1.17 -5.38 -13.15
C ARG A 354 -1.75 -4.55 -14.31
N MET A 355 -3.06 -4.72 -14.57
CA MET A 355 -3.73 -3.98 -15.63
C MET A 355 -3.86 -2.49 -15.29
N LYS A 356 -4.16 -2.19 -14.02
CA LYS A 356 -4.19 -0.82 -13.52
C LYS A 356 -2.81 -0.16 -13.60
N GLN A 357 -1.76 -0.86 -13.22
CA GLN A 357 -0.39 -0.36 -13.34
C GLN A 357 -0.03 0.02 -14.79
N LYS A 358 -0.46 -0.79 -15.77
CA LYS A 358 -0.27 -0.46 -17.20
C LYS A 358 -1.02 0.83 -17.61
N ILE A 359 -2.21 1.04 -17.05
CA ILE A 359 -2.98 2.27 -17.31
C ILE A 359 -2.25 3.48 -16.73
N ASP A 360 -1.76 3.37 -15.49
CA ASP A 360 -1.04 4.44 -14.82
C ASP A 360 0.27 4.78 -15.55
N GLU A 361 0.98 3.76 -16.06
CA GLU A 361 2.18 3.94 -16.88
C GLU A 361 1.84 4.64 -18.22
N TRP A 362 0.76 4.22 -18.85
CA TRP A 362 0.28 4.87 -20.09
C TRP A 362 -0.09 6.33 -19.85
N GLU A 363 -0.81 6.62 -18.76
CA GLU A 363 -1.20 8.00 -18.43
C GLU A 363 0.03 8.88 -18.16
N SER A 364 1.05 8.33 -17.51
CA SER A 364 2.31 9.03 -17.27
C SER A 364 3.02 9.39 -18.57
N LEU A 365 3.12 8.42 -19.49
CA LEU A 365 3.68 8.65 -20.82
C LEU A 365 2.85 9.63 -21.65
N PHE A 366 1.51 9.52 -21.60
CA PHE A 366 0.61 10.40 -22.32
C PHE A 366 0.76 11.85 -21.89
N ARG A 367 0.91 12.12 -20.59
CA ARG A 367 1.16 13.46 -20.06
C ARG A 367 2.52 14.04 -20.50
N SER A 368 3.46 13.17 -20.83
CA SER A 368 4.80 13.59 -21.30
C SER A 368 4.83 13.99 -22.77
N ILE A 369 3.73 13.72 -23.51
CA ILE A 369 3.63 14.04 -24.93
C ILE A 369 3.13 15.47 -25.12
N ASP A 370 3.93 16.27 -25.80
CA ASP A 370 3.49 17.58 -26.27
C ASP A 370 2.58 17.45 -27.51
N GLN A 371 1.28 17.60 -27.29
CA GLN A 371 0.29 17.47 -28.34
C GLN A 371 0.32 18.62 -29.38
N LYS A 372 1.03 19.71 -29.09
CA LYS A 372 1.17 20.87 -29.98
C LYS A 372 2.25 20.67 -31.03
N LEU A 373 3.15 19.72 -30.82
CA LEU A 373 4.19 19.42 -31.79
C LEU A 373 3.61 18.65 -32.99
N PRO A 374 3.97 19.04 -34.20
CA PRO A 374 3.57 18.30 -35.38
C PRO A 374 4.12 16.88 -35.36
N THR A 375 3.45 15.97 -36.03
CA THR A 375 3.87 14.54 -36.09
C THR A 375 4.97 14.32 -37.12
N GLU A 376 4.97 15.17 -38.17
CA GLU A 376 5.93 15.07 -39.26
C GLU A 376 7.10 16.02 -39.05
N VAL A 377 8.27 15.51 -39.31
CA VAL A 377 9.53 16.28 -39.24
C VAL A 377 9.49 17.28 -40.41
N PRO A 378 9.66 18.58 -40.16
CA PRO A 378 9.72 19.54 -41.25
C PRO A 378 10.83 19.15 -42.23
N ASN A 379 10.50 19.19 -43.51
CA ASN A 379 11.46 18.85 -44.55
C ASN A 379 12.51 19.97 -44.65
N SER A 380 13.73 19.69 -44.24
CA SER A 380 14.87 20.61 -44.38
C SER A 380 15.56 20.55 -45.75
N ASN A 381 15.13 19.61 -46.60
CA ASN A 381 15.77 19.39 -47.89
C ASN A 381 15.57 20.59 -48.82
N ASP A 382 14.38 21.22 -48.80
CA ASP A 382 14.10 22.41 -49.61
C ASP A 382 14.98 23.60 -49.23
N LEU A 383 15.23 23.80 -47.94
CA LEU A 383 16.13 24.85 -47.46
C LEU A 383 17.58 24.55 -47.83
N GLN A 384 17.96 23.31 -47.74
CA GLN A 384 19.30 22.86 -48.15
C GLN A 384 19.50 23.03 -49.66
N GLU A 385 18.47 22.71 -50.45
CA GLU A 385 18.48 22.93 -51.90
C GLU A 385 18.55 24.43 -52.28
N GLN A 386 17.81 25.29 -51.55
CA GLN A 386 17.87 26.75 -51.74
C GLN A 386 19.24 27.32 -51.35
N ILE A 387 19.80 26.88 -50.24
CA ILE A 387 21.16 27.24 -49.83
C ILE A 387 22.17 26.83 -50.89
N GLU A 388 22.06 25.62 -51.44
CA GLU A 388 22.97 25.15 -52.48
C GLU A 388 22.78 25.87 -53.81
N LYS A 389 21.52 26.23 -54.12
CA LYS A 389 21.16 27.00 -55.34
C LYS A 389 21.71 28.44 -55.29
N ILE A 390 21.72 29.06 -54.09
CA ILE A 390 22.30 30.39 -53.92
C ILE A 390 23.84 30.32 -53.98
N ARG A 391 24.44 29.30 -53.38
CA ARG A 391 25.88 28.99 -53.48
C ARG A 391 26.29 28.77 -54.94
N GLY A 392 25.42 28.09 -55.72
CA GLY A 392 25.62 27.87 -57.14
C GLY A 392 25.61 29.17 -57.95
N ARG A 393 24.64 30.09 -57.68
CA ARG A 393 24.62 31.39 -58.32
C ARG A 393 25.83 32.27 -58.01
N ILE A 394 26.30 32.25 -56.76
CA ILE A 394 27.53 32.93 -56.34
C ILE A 394 28.72 32.35 -57.08
N ARG A 395 28.75 31.02 -57.24
CA ARG A 395 29.80 30.32 -57.99
C ARG A 395 29.80 30.69 -59.47
N ASP A 396 28.59 30.63 -60.12
CA ASP A 396 28.41 30.88 -61.54
C ASP A 396 28.72 32.33 -61.92
N ARG A 397 28.37 33.30 -61.05
CA ARG A 397 28.75 34.69 -61.21
C ARG A 397 30.24 34.87 -61.13
N LYS A 398 30.91 34.24 -60.18
CA LYS A 398 32.36 34.33 -59.98
C LYS A 398 33.11 33.66 -61.12
N SER A 399 32.61 32.51 -61.62
CA SER A 399 33.27 31.81 -62.72
C SER A 399 33.18 32.53 -64.07
N ARG A 400 32.26 33.49 -64.18
CA ARG A 400 32.07 34.27 -65.41
C ARG A 400 32.94 35.52 -65.50
N VAL A 401 33.57 35.88 -64.43
CA VAL A 401 34.47 37.02 -64.39
C VAL A 401 35.87 36.47 -64.60
N GLU A 402 36.31 36.55 -65.80
CA GLU A 402 37.67 36.35 -66.39
C GLU A 402 38.74 35.51 -65.60
N GLU A 403 39.62 34.85 -66.32
CA GLU A 403 40.68 33.99 -65.78
C GLU A 403 41.51 34.65 -64.65
N ILE A 404 41.63 36.00 -64.64
CA ILE A 404 42.29 36.75 -63.57
C ILE A 404 41.56 36.64 -62.24
N ILE A 405 40.27 36.46 -62.25
CA ILE A 405 39.40 36.36 -61.09
C ILE A 405 39.40 34.92 -60.55
N ALA A 406 39.67 33.89 -61.37
CA ALA A 406 39.65 32.50 -60.97
C ALA A 406 40.61 32.18 -59.82
N GLU A 407 41.77 32.87 -59.79
CA GLU A 407 42.72 32.69 -58.68
C GLU A 407 42.25 33.43 -57.41
N ASN A 408 41.61 34.59 -57.55
CA ASN A 408 40.96 35.32 -56.45
C ASN A 408 39.73 34.57 -55.94
N GLU A 409 38.97 33.95 -56.80
CA GLU A 409 37.86 33.06 -56.42
C GLU A 409 38.33 31.85 -55.58
N LYS A 410 39.45 31.22 -55.97
CA LYS A 410 40.01 30.12 -55.15
C LYS A 410 40.44 30.62 -53.77
N ARG A 411 41.07 31.75 -53.70
CA ARG A 411 41.51 32.39 -52.43
C ARG A 411 40.32 32.85 -51.61
N GLU A 412 39.31 33.45 -52.25
CA GLU A 412 38.11 33.91 -51.57
C GLU A 412 37.26 32.73 -51.06
N ARG A 413 37.10 31.66 -51.84
CA ARG A 413 36.43 30.44 -51.41
C ARG A 413 37.18 29.80 -50.22
N HIS A 414 38.51 29.76 -50.28
CA HIS A 414 39.32 29.22 -49.18
C HIS A 414 39.10 30.09 -47.92
N ASN A 415 39.21 31.41 -48.03
CA ASN A 415 39.06 32.32 -46.91
C ASN A 415 37.65 32.33 -46.34
N THR A 416 36.62 32.34 -47.22
CA THR A 416 35.20 32.26 -46.78
C THR A 416 34.88 30.95 -46.09
N ARG A 417 35.40 29.84 -46.65
CA ARG A 417 35.25 28.53 -46.01
C ARG A 417 35.95 28.48 -44.65
N LEU A 418 37.14 29.03 -44.56
CA LEU A 418 37.87 29.13 -43.29
C LEU A 418 37.12 30.00 -42.28
N SER A 419 36.62 31.18 -42.72
CA SER A 419 35.88 32.09 -41.85
C SER A 419 34.56 31.45 -41.33
N ILE A 420 33.78 30.81 -42.23
CA ILE A 420 32.54 30.14 -41.84
C ILE A 420 32.82 28.99 -40.88
N ILE A 421 33.84 28.18 -41.16
CA ILE A 421 34.20 27.08 -40.29
C ILE A 421 34.74 27.61 -38.95
N GLN A 422 35.57 28.68 -38.96
CA GLN A 422 36.06 29.30 -37.74
C GLN A 422 34.95 29.92 -36.90
N GLU A 423 34.01 30.61 -37.52
CA GLU A 423 32.83 31.18 -36.83
C GLU A 423 31.96 30.08 -36.22
N GLN A 424 31.68 29.01 -36.98
CA GLN A 424 30.95 27.87 -36.48
C GLN A 424 31.74 27.11 -35.40
N GLN A 425 33.06 26.99 -35.54
CA GLN A 425 33.92 26.42 -34.51
C GLN A 425 33.82 27.22 -33.21
N THR A 426 33.92 28.56 -33.29
CA THR A 426 33.82 29.44 -32.11
C THR A 426 32.47 29.33 -31.43
N ASP A 427 31.39 29.33 -32.22
CA ASP A 427 30.03 29.16 -31.72
C ASP A 427 29.84 27.80 -31.05
N PHE A 428 30.32 26.73 -31.68
CA PHE A 428 30.20 25.38 -31.15
C PHE A 428 31.14 25.12 -29.95
N GLU A 429 32.32 25.73 -29.94
CA GLU A 429 33.19 25.71 -28.78
C GLU A 429 32.52 26.41 -27.57
N THR A 430 31.89 27.58 -27.82
CA THR A 430 31.14 28.29 -26.77
C THR A 430 29.96 27.45 -26.25
N GLN A 431 29.17 26.86 -27.16
CA GLN A 431 28.07 25.96 -26.76
C GLN A 431 28.58 24.71 -26.03
N LEU A 432 29.71 24.18 -26.45
CA LEU A 432 30.36 23.04 -25.80
C LEU A 432 30.78 23.37 -24.37
N ASP A 433 31.39 24.56 -24.17
CA ASP A 433 31.78 25.03 -22.84
C ASP A 433 30.55 25.23 -21.93
N GLU A 434 29.51 25.88 -22.44
CA GLU A 434 28.26 26.08 -21.70
C GLU A 434 27.60 24.74 -21.34
N LEU A 435 27.48 23.80 -22.29
CA LEU A 435 26.91 22.48 -22.05
C LEU A 435 27.80 21.65 -21.11
N SER A 436 29.12 21.74 -21.24
CA SER A 436 30.05 21.04 -20.39
C SER A 436 30.05 21.56 -18.95
N ALA A 437 29.89 22.88 -18.78
CA ALA A 437 29.68 23.47 -17.45
C ALA A 437 28.36 23.01 -16.82
N GLY A 438 27.29 22.93 -17.61
CA GLY A 438 25.96 22.56 -17.13
C GLY A 438 25.81 21.06 -16.83
N ILE A 439 26.49 20.18 -17.57
CA ILE A 439 26.36 18.73 -17.37
C ILE A 439 26.92 18.29 -16.02
N GLY A 440 28.05 18.89 -15.58
CA GLY A 440 28.65 18.55 -14.30
C GLY A 440 27.72 18.78 -13.13
N GLU A 441 26.96 19.88 -13.11
CA GLU A 441 25.97 20.15 -12.07
C GLU A 441 24.80 19.15 -12.09
N LEU A 442 24.39 18.71 -13.30
CA LEU A 442 23.31 17.73 -13.43
C LEU A 442 23.75 16.33 -13.03
N GLU A 443 24.97 15.94 -13.35
CA GLU A 443 25.58 14.68 -12.92
C GLU A 443 25.75 14.62 -11.41
N ASP A 444 26.19 15.71 -10.80
CA ASP A 444 26.27 15.82 -9.34
C ASP A 444 24.87 15.70 -8.70
N LYS A 445 23.87 16.40 -9.23
CA LYS A 445 22.48 16.28 -8.77
C LYS A 445 21.95 14.87 -8.96
N LEU A 446 22.20 14.26 -10.12
CA LEU A 446 21.79 12.88 -10.41
C LEU A 446 22.46 11.90 -9.44
N SER A 447 23.75 12.05 -9.18
CA SER A 447 24.49 11.23 -8.22
C SER A 447 23.88 11.31 -6.81
N HIS A 448 23.56 12.51 -6.34
CA HIS A 448 22.91 12.69 -5.04
C HIS A 448 21.51 12.06 -5.02
N VAL A 449 20.73 12.23 -6.08
CA VAL A 449 19.40 11.63 -6.20
C VAL A 449 19.48 10.11 -6.26
N GLU A 450 20.46 9.52 -6.95
CA GLU A 450 20.66 8.07 -6.97
C GLU A 450 21.04 7.53 -5.59
N ILE A 451 21.84 8.25 -4.81
CA ILE A 451 22.14 7.90 -3.43
C ILE A 451 20.85 7.93 -2.58
N LEU A 452 20.05 8.99 -2.72
CA LEU A 452 18.79 9.13 -2.00
C LEU A 452 17.80 8.04 -2.42
N LYS A 453 17.66 7.78 -3.72
CA LYS A 453 16.83 6.69 -4.25
C LYS A 453 17.24 5.33 -3.68
N LYS A 454 18.56 5.05 -3.62
CA LYS A 454 19.09 3.84 -2.99
C LYS A 454 18.82 3.80 -1.48
N ALA A 455 19.01 4.94 -0.82
CA ALA A 455 18.75 5.05 0.62
C ALA A 455 17.28 4.82 0.98
N PHE A 456 16.34 5.32 0.19
CA PHE A 456 14.90 5.14 0.42
C PHE A 456 14.31 3.89 -0.27
N SER A 457 15.13 3.11 -0.98
CA SER A 457 14.69 1.84 -1.57
C SER A 457 14.24 0.84 -0.51
N THR A 458 13.56 -0.21 -0.96
CA THR A 458 13.08 -1.30 -0.10
C THR A 458 14.20 -1.98 0.70
N ASN A 459 15.45 -1.90 0.23
CA ASN A 459 16.65 -2.48 0.87
C ASN A 459 17.54 -1.41 1.52
N GLY A 460 17.03 -0.18 1.66
CA GLY A 460 17.74 0.94 2.26
C GLY A 460 17.28 1.28 3.68
N LEU A 461 17.06 2.56 3.94
CA LEU A 461 16.64 3.08 5.25
C LEU A 461 15.31 2.46 5.73
N LEU A 462 14.41 2.14 4.79
CA LEU A 462 13.15 1.48 5.13
C LEU A 462 13.41 0.08 5.70
N ALA A 463 14.27 -0.72 5.03
CA ALA A 463 14.65 -2.05 5.54
C ALA A 463 15.33 -1.95 6.90
N TYR A 464 16.29 -1.03 7.05
CA TYR A 464 16.98 -0.79 8.31
C TYR A 464 16.02 -0.38 9.43
N LYS A 465 15.06 0.51 9.14
CA LYS A 465 14.03 0.89 10.12
C LYS A 465 13.14 -0.30 10.47
N ILE A 466 12.66 -1.04 9.48
CA ILE A 466 11.83 -2.22 9.71
C ILE A 466 12.63 -3.26 10.52
N GLU A 467 13.90 -3.51 10.21
CA GLU A 467 14.73 -4.46 10.94
C GLU A 467 14.90 -4.08 12.41
N ASN A 468 15.19 -2.81 12.71
CA ASN A 468 15.29 -2.35 14.09
C ASN A 468 13.94 -2.47 14.82
N LEU A 469 12.86 -2.06 14.16
CA LEU A 469 11.52 -2.14 14.73
C LEU A 469 11.05 -3.60 14.93
N VAL A 470 11.47 -4.49 14.06
CA VAL A 470 11.21 -5.93 14.18
C VAL A 470 11.98 -6.50 15.37
N LYS A 471 13.20 -6.06 15.64
CA LYS A 471 13.97 -6.45 16.85
C LYS A 471 13.28 -5.95 18.12
N ASP A 472 12.88 -4.67 18.14
CA ASP A 472 12.13 -4.11 19.27
C ASP A 472 10.79 -4.86 19.49
N LEU A 473 10.11 -5.20 18.38
CA LEU A 473 8.88 -5.99 18.42
C LEU A 473 9.12 -7.41 18.93
N GLU A 474 10.20 -8.04 18.50
CA GLU A 474 10.61 -9.38 18.95
C GLU A 474 10.89 -9.38 20.45
N GLU A 475 11.71 -8.43 20.91
CA GLU A 475 12.06 -8.28 22.33
C GLU A 475 10.80 -8.08 23.17
N LEU A 476 9.94 -7.12 22.80
CA LEU A 476 8.68 -6.87 23.49
C LEU A 476 7.73 -8.08 23.43
N THR A 477 7.64 -8.75 22.28
CA THR A 477 6.81 -9.95 22.16
C THR A 477 7.29 -11.05 23.07
N ASN A 478 8.61 -11.26 23.13
CA ASN A 478 9.21 -12.29 23.98
C ASN A 478 9.10 -11.95 25.46
N GLU A 479 9.16 -10.67 25.85
CA GLU A 479 8.86 -10.23 27.20
C GLU A 479 7.45 -10.67 27.64
N TYR A 480 6.43 -10.34 26.85
CA TYR A 480 5.06 -10.75 27.12
C TYR A 480 4.82 -12.26 26.98
N LEU A 481 5.48 -12.89 26.01
CA LEU A 481 5.31 -14.32 25.75
C LEU A 481 5.96 -15.16 26.85
N ALA A 482 7.07 -14.73 27.38
CA ALA A 482 7.70 -15.38 28.54
C ALA A 482 6.76 -15.37 29.75
N GLU A 483 6.06 -14.26 30.02
CA GLU A 483 5.07 -14.22 31.10
C GLU A 483 3.86 -15.12 30.82
N LEU A 484 3.31 -15.09 29.59
CA LEU A 484 2.12 -15.87 29.23
C LEU A 484 2.39 -17.36 29.04
N SER A 485 3.64 -17.77 28.74
CA SER A 485 4.01 -19.16 28.47
C SER A 485 4.92 -19.77 29.52
N ASP A 486 5.18 -19.05 30.61
CA ASP A 486 6.13 -19.45 31.67
C ASP A 486 7.54 -19.74 31.11
N GLY A 487 7.95 -18.91 30.12
CA GLY A 487 9.25 -19.00 29.46
C GLY A 487 9.38 -20.14 28.44
N ARG A 488 8.30 -20.88 28.15
CA ARG A 488 8.35 -22.04 27.26
C ARG A 488 8.61 -21.63 25.80
N PHE A 489 7.95 -20.57 25.34
CA PHE A 489 8.00 -20.13 23.96
C PHE A 489 8.80 -18.84 23.80
N SER A 490 9.55 -18.75 22.73
CA SER A 490 10.03 -17.49 22.18
C SER A 490 9.72 -17.38 20.69
N LEU A 491 9.57 -16.15 20.23
CA LEU A 491 9.30 -15.82 18.84
C LEU A 491 10.55 -15.16 18.25
N GLU A 492 10.93 -15.57 17.05
CA GLU A 492 12.04 -14.98 16.30
C GLU A 492 11.54 -14.51 14.93
N PHE A 493 11.92 -13.28 14.56
CA PHE A 493 11.71 -12.74 13.23
C PHE A 493 12.97 -12.95 12.40
N VAL A 494 12.94 -13.94 11.54
CA VAL A 494 14.07 -14.29 10.68
C VAL A 494 14.00 -13.52 9.36
N VAL A 495 14.98 -12.61 9.17
CA VAL A 495 15.13 -11.87 7.91
C VAL A 495 16.10 -12.62 7.01
N LEU A 496 15.58 -13.29 5.97
CA LEU A 496 16.37 -14.02 4.97
C LEU A 496 16.00 -13.54 3.56
N ASN A 497 16.98 -13.08 2.79
CA ASN A 497 16.79 -12.68 1.38
C ASN A 497 15.59 -11.72 1.19
N ASP A 498 15.54 -10.65 1.97
CA ASP A 498 14.43 -9.68 2.02
C ASP A 498 13.07 -10.24 2.45
N LYS A 499 13.01 -11.47 2.95
CA LYS A 499 11.81 -12.06 3.53
C LYS A 499 11.82 -11.94 5.04
N LEU A 500 10.69 -11.57 5.59
CA LEU A 500 10.44 -11.52 7.04
C LEU A 500 9.62 -12.75 7.43
N ASN A 501 10.28 -13.77 7.91
CA ASN A 501 9.65 -14.98 8.43
C ASN A 501 9.42 -14.87 9.95
N VAL A 502 8.51 -15.69 10.45
CA VAL A 502 8.25 -15.82 11.88
C VAL A 502 8.49 -17.26 12.25
N GLU A 503 9.35 -17.46 13.21
CA GLU A 503 9.66 -18.77 13.79
C GLU A 503 9.33 -18.76 15.28
N ILE A 504 8.83 -19.86 15.77
CA ILE A 504 8.55 -20.06 17.19
C ILE A 504 9.56 -21.08 17.71
N ASP A 505 10.23 -20.74 18.77
CA ASP A 505 11.03 -21.70 19.52
C ASP A 505 10.21 -22.26 20.69
N ASP A 506 10.10 -23.57 20.79
CA ASP A 506 9.53 -24.30 21.93
C ASP A 506 10.65 -25.06 22.64
N ASN A 507 11.20 -24.47 23.68
CA ASN A 507 12.28 -25.06 24.49
C ASN A 507 13.48 -25.53 23.65
N GLY A 508 13.96 -24.70 22.71
CA GLY A 508 15.11 -24.98 21.86
C GLY A 508 14.78 -25.75 20.58
N LYS A 509 13.49 -25.87 20.22
CA LYS A 509 13.03 -26.49 18.96
C LYS A 509 12.20 -25.51 18.18
N THR A 510 12.63 -25.19 16.98
CA THR A 510 11.84 -24.37 16.05
C THR A 510 10.58 -25.11 15.61
N VAL A 511 9.45 -24.48 15.76
CA VAL A 511 8.13 -24.98 15.42
C VAL A 511 7.43 -23.98 14.50
N ASP A 512 6.74 -24.49 13.48
CA ASP A 512 5.90 -23.65 12.64
C ASP A 512 4.72 -23.10 13.45
N ILE A 513 4.44 -21.80 13.31
CA ILE A 513 3.33 -21.14 14.00
C ILE A 513 1.97 -21.80 13.75
N LEU A 514 1.78 -22.40 12.57
CA LEU A 514 0.56 -23.13 12.22
C LEU A 514 0.43 -24.49 12.89
N ALA A 515 1.52 -25.00 13.48
CA ALA A 515 1.54 -26.25 14.21
C ALA A 515 1.19 -26.09 15.70
N LEU A 516 1.10 -24.85 16.18
CA LEU A 516 0.73 -24.56 17.57
C LEU A 516 -0.73 -24.93 17.85
N SER A 517 -0.98 -25.42 19.05
CA SER A 517 -2.35 -25.60 19.54
C SER A 517 -3.07 -24.25 19.69
N ALA A 518 -4.40 -24.28 19.76
CA ALA A 518 -5.20 -23.05 19.89
C ALA A 518 -4.80 -22.20 21.10
N GLY A 519 -4.50 -22.83 22.24
CA GLY A 519 -4.06 -22.14 23.45
C GLY A 519 -2.66 -21.53 23.32
N GLU A 520 -1.73 -22.25 22.70
CA GLU A 520 -0.36 -21.77 22.44
C GLU A 520 -0.39 -20.60 21.43
N LEU A 521 -1.13 -20.74 20.35
CA LEU A 521 -1.32 -19.68 19.36
C LEU A 521 -1.99 -18.45 19.99
N ALA A 522 -2.94 -18.62 20.89
CA ALA A 522 -3.56 -17.49 21.59
C ALA A 522 -2.56 -16.72 22.45
N ARG A 523 -1.62 -17.42 23.14
CA ARG A 523 -0.55 -16.77 23.90
C ARG A 523 0.37 -15.95 22.97
N VAL A 524 0.85 -16.56 21.89
CA VAL A 524 1.72 -15.88 20.91
C VAL A 524 1.02 -14.67 20.29
N ASN A 525 -0.23 -14.81 19.85
CA ASN A 525 -1.00 -13.72 19.26
C ASN A 525 -1.24 -12.58 20.25
N THR A 526 -1.58 -12.90 21.50
CA THR A 526 -1.84 -11.88 22.52
C THR A 526 -0.57 -11.14 22.89
N SER A 527 0.54 -11.85 23.09
CA SER A 527 1.86 -11.26 23.35
C SER A 527 2.29 -10.31 22.22
N THR A 528 2.17 -10.78 20.98
CA THR A 528 2.52 -9.96 19.81
C THR A 528 1.60 -8.74 19.67
N LEU A 529 0.31 -8.89 19.94
CA LEU A 529 -0.64 -7.76 19.92
C LEU A 529 -0.27 -6.69 20.94
N LEU A 530 0.04 -7.09 22.18
CA LEU A 530 0.44 -6.16 23.23
C LEU A 530 1.79 -5.51 22.90
N ALA A 531 2.74 -6.27 22.37
CA ALA A 531 4.02 -5.76 21.89
C ALA A 531 3.84 -4.72 20.76
N ILE A 532 3.02 -5.02 19.77
CA ILE A 532 2.68 -4.07 18.69
C ILE A 532 2.08 -2.79 19.28
N ARG A 533 1.13 -2.92 20.20
CA ARG A 533 0.51 -1.75 20.85
C ARG A 533 1.52 -0.93 21.64
N LYS A 534 2.41 -1.56 22.40
CA LYS A 534 3.47 -0.89 23.16
C LYS A 534 4.46 -0.19 22.23
N LEU A 535 4.87 -0.87 21.16
CA LEU A 535 5.75 -0.31 20.13
C LEU A 535 5.11 0.91 19.45
N MET A 536 3.84 0.81 19.06
CA MET A 536 3.10 1.95 18.52
C MET A 536 3.06 3.14 19.48
N SER A 537 2.90 2.89 20.78
CA SER A 537 2.86 3.95 21.78
C SER A 537 4.17 4.70 21.92
N SER A 538 5.30 4.06 21.60
CA SER A 538 6.63 4.68 21.64
C SER A 538 6.98 5.46 20.37
N ILE A 539 6.43 5.05 19.21
CA ILE A 539 6.83 5.57 17.89
C ILE A 539 5.77 6.51 17.31
N SER A 540 4.50 6.19 17.47
CA SER A 540 3.38 6.89 16.83
C SER A 540 2.62 7.79 17.80
N LYS A 541 2.12 8.91 17.29
CA LYS A 541 1.13 9.75 17.99
C LYS A 541 -0.25 9.10 18.07
N SER A 542 -0.46 7.98 17.38
CA SER A 542 -1.75 7.30 17.20
C SER A 542 -1.93 6.10 18.14
N ARG A 543 -1.69 6.31 19.45
CA ARG A 543 -2.00 5.31 20.47
C ARG A 543 -3.52 5.28 20.72
N ILE A 544 -4.13 4.09 20.68
CA ILE A 544 -5.55 3.88 21.02
C ILE A 544 -5.63 3.23 22.39
N ASN A 545 -6.45 3.78 23.26
CA ASN A 545 -6.58 3.35 24.65
C ASN A 545 -7.47 2.10 24.86
N VAL A 546 -8.03 1.49 23.82
CA VAL A 546 -9.01 0.40 23.95
C VAL A 546 -8.54 -0.89 23.29
N LEU A 547 -8.82 -2.02 23.93
CA LEU A 547 -8.58 -3.37 23.43
C LEU A 547 -9.76 -4.29 23.78
N PHE A 548 -10.25 -5.04 22.80
CA PHE A 548 -11.25 -6.10 22.99
C PHE A 548 -10.62 -7.47 22.73
N LEU A 549 -10.68 -8.34 23.73
CA LEU A 549 -10.27 -9.74 23.65
C LEU A 549 -11.51 -10.64 23.69
N ASP A 550 -11.92 -11.13 22.53
CA ASP A 550 -13.14 -11.91 22.37
C ASP A 550 -12.84 -13.41 22.37
N GLU A 551 -13.31 -14.09 23.39
CA GLU A 551 -13.13 -15.53 23.60
C GLU A 551 -11.67 -16.01 23.72
N VAL A 552 -10.69 -15.13 23.80
CA VAL A 552 -9.26 -15.51 23.94
C VAL A 552 -9.05 -16.37 25.18
N THR A 553 -9.78 -16.08 26.26
CA THR A 553 -9.71 -16.85 27.50
C THR A 553 -10.27 -18.26 27.40
N ASN A 554 -11.11 -18.57 26.40
CA ASN A 554 -11.73 -19.88 26.26
C ASN A 554 -10.76 -20.98 25.83
N VAL A 555 -9.67 -20.60 25.17
CA VAL A 555 -8.62 -21.51 24.68
C VAL A 555 -7.40 -21.56 25.60
N LEU A 556 -7.34 -20.68 26.60
CA LEU A 556 -6.28 -20.67 27.63
C LEU A 556 -6.65 -21.59 28.79
N ASP A 557 -5.63 -22.26 29.35
CA ASP A 557 -5.75 -22.94 30.62
C ASP A 557 -5.87 -21.93 31.79
N GLU A 558 -6.14 -22.39 32.99
CA GLU A 558 -6.36 -21.50 34.14
C GLU A 558 -5.11 -20.64 34.42
N LEU A 559 -3.91 -21.22 34.34
CA LEU A 559 -2.68 -20.47 34.53
C LEU A 559 -2.50 -19.39 33.46
N GLY A 560 -2.78 -19.70 32.19
CA GLY A 560 -2.73 -18.74 31.10
C GLY A 560 -3.74 -17.59 31.24
N LYS A 561 -4.93 -17.86 31.81
CA LYS A 561 -5.93 -16.83 32.12
C LYS A 561 -5.44 -15.90 33.23
N GLU A 562 -4.91 -16.44 34.33
CA GLU A 562 -4.34 -15.66 35.43
C GLU A 562 -3.19 -14.77 34.93
N ARG A 563 -2.24 -15.33 34.18
CA ARG A 563 -1.12 -14.58 33.61
C ARG A 563 -1.60 -13.47 32.67
N LEU A 564 -2.59 -13.75 31.83
CA LEU A 564 -3.18 -12.75 30.96
C LEU A 564 -3.78 -11.58 31.75
N VAL A 565 -4.52 -11.87 32.82
CA VAL A 565 -5.10 -10.83 33.69
C VAL A 565 -4.02 -10.01 34.38
N GLU A 566 -3.03 -10.66 34.97
CA GLU A 566 -1.90 -9.98 35.62
C GLU A 566 -1.20 -9.03 34.67
N LEU A 567 -0.97 -9.48 33.44
CA LEU A 567 -0.31 -8.71 32.40
C LEU A 567 -1.15 -7.50 31.97
N LEU A 568 -2.44 -7.71 31.72
CA LEU A 568 -3.34 -6.64 31.31
C LEU A 568 -3.56 -5.58 32.41
N LEU A 569 -3.55 -5.97 33.68
CA LEU A 569 -3.66 -5.07 34.82
C LEU A 569 -2.41 -4.17 35.00
N ARG A 570 -1.25 -4.58 34.47
CA ARG A 570 -0.01 -3.79 34.48
C ARG A 570 0.06 -2.78 33.32
N GLU A 571 -0.74 -2.99 32.27
CA GLU A 571 -0.72 -2.09 31.11
C GLU A 571 -1.33 -0.73 31.45
N GLU A 572 -0.49 0.30 31.42
CA GLU A 572 -0.92 1.66 31.69
C GLU A 572 -1.66 2.27 30.49
N ASN A 573 -2.69 3.05 30.77
CA ASN A 573 -3.49 3.76 29.76
C ASN A 573 -4.11 2.83 28.68
N LEU A 574 -4.49 1.64 29.08
CA LEU A 574 -5.19 0.68 28.25
C LEU A 574 -6.48 0.22 28.94
N ASN A 575 -7.61 0.44 28.29
CA ASN A 575 -8.91 -0.08 28.71
C ASN A 575 -9.17 -1.39 27.95
N THR A 576 -9.16 -2.49 28.66
CA THR A 576 -9.31 -3.82 28.06
C THR A 576 -10.66 -4.42 28.39
N TYR A 577 -11.38 -4.86 27.37
CA TYR A 577 -12.62 -5.61 27.50
C TYR A 577 -12.40 -7.08 27.15
N ILE A 578 -12.60 -7.96 28.12
CA ILE A 578 -12.50 -9.41 27.94
C ILE A 578 -13.90 -9.97 27.79
N VAL A 579 -14.23 -10.47 26.61
CA VAL A 579 -15.46 -11.23 26.39
C VAL A 579 -15.21 -12.68 26.74
N SER A 580 -15.84 -13.16 27.79
CA SER A 580 -15.69 -14.54 28.27
C SER A 580 -17.03 -15.24 28.42
N HIS A 581 -16.99 -16.58 28.35
CA HIS A 581 -18.14 -17.43 28.57
C HIS A 581 -17.89 -18.32 29.81
N GLY A 582 -18.67 -18.09 30.84
CA GLY A 582 -18.63 -18.92 32.04
C GLY A 582 -17.40 -18.79 32.94
N TRP A 583 -16.45 -17.95 32.55
CA TRP A 583 -15.28 -17.63 33.39
C TRP A 583 -15.36 -16.18 33.85
N THR A 584 -15.10 -15.97 35.13
CA THR A 584 -15.03 -14.63 35.72
C THR A 584 -13.84 -14.55 36.66
N HIS A 585 -13.21 -13.38 36.71
CA HIS A 585 -12.05 -13.13 37.57
C HIS A 585 -12.38 -12.07 38.64
N PRO A 586 -12.00 -12.27 39.91
CA PRO A 586 -12.42 -11.40 41.00
C PRO A 586 -11.81 -9.99 40.94
N LEU A 587 -10.64 -9.82 40.32
CA LEU A 587 -9.97 -8.52 40.19
C LEU A 587 -10.49 -7.67 39.04
N LEU A 588 -11.34 -8.21 38.18
CA LEU A 588 -11.82 -7.52 36.99
C LEU A 588 -13.18 -6.85 37.24
N SER A 589 -13.32 -5.65 36.73
CA SER A 589 -14.65 -5.00 36.63
C SER A 589 -15.56 -5.81 35.72
N LYS A 590 -16.87 -5.79 35.97
CA LYS A 590 -17.84 -6.58 35.20
C LYS A 590 -18.91 -5.67 34.63
N ILE A 591 -19.19 -5.86 33.36
CA ILE A 591 -20.38 -5.32 32.69
C ILE A 591 -21.19 -6.50 32.20
N GLU A 592 -22.41 -6.60 32.64
CA GLU A 592 -23.28 -7.68 32.19
C GLU A 592 -24.03 -7.27 30.92
N VAL A 593 -24.03 -8.16 29.94
CA VAL A 593 -24.84 -7.99 28.72
C VAL A 593 -26.06 -8.91 28.84
N ILE A 594 -27.18 -8.30 29.13
CA ILE A 594 -28.46 -8.98 29.33
C ILE A 594 -29.24 -8.92 28.04
N LYS A 595 -29.93 -10.03 27.73
CA LYS A 595 -30.86 -10.10 26.60
C LYS A 595 -32.26 -10.47 27.09
N GLU A 596 -33.17 -9.51 27.00
CA GLU A 596 -34.58 -9.66 27.34
C GLU A 596 -35.43 -9.45 26.09
N ASP A 597 -36.41 -10.24 25.86
CA ASP A 597 -37.29 -10.14 24.69
C ASP A 597 -36.55 -10.01 23.34
N LYS A 598 -35.44 -10.74 23.21
CA LYS A 598 -34.52 -10.72 22.06
C LYS A 598 -33.73 -9.43 21.90
N ILE A 599 -33.88 -8.47 22.77
CA ILE A 599 -33.17 -7.18 22.76
C ILE A 599 -32.09 -7.20 23.84
N SER A 600 -30.87 -6.82 23.44
CA SER A 600 -29.74 -6.74 24.35
C SER A 600 -29.60 -5.36 24.95
N ARG A 601 -29.11 -5.30 26.17
CA ARG A 601 -28.70 -4.06 26.88
C ARG A 601 -27.47 -4.30 27.74
N LEU A 602 -26.77 -3.24 28.05
CA LEU A 602 -25.73 -3.25 29.08
C LEU A 602 -26.35 -3.04 30.45
N ASP A 603 -25.94 -3.84 31.43
CA ASP A 603 -26.30 -3.67 32.85
C ASP A 603 -25.01 -3.54 33.67
N GLY A 604 -24.98 -2.60 34.63
CA GLY A 604 -23.83 -2.46 35.54
C GLY A 604 -22.91 -1.27 35.28
N GLN A 605 -23.36 -0.24 34.57
CA GLN A 605 -22.70 1.09 34.61
C GLN A 605 -23.34 1.92 35.74
N SER A 606 -22.80 1.84 36.94
CA SER A 606 -23.08 2.75 38.06
C SER A 606 -21.82 3.48 38.45
#